data_bcdeae472b2ac2edbb40acb776192e78
#
_entry.id   bcdeae472b2ac2edbb40acb776192e78
#
_cell.length_a   1.000
_cell.length_b   1.000
_cell.length_c   1.000
_cell.angle_alpha   90.00
_cell.angle_beta   90.00
_cell.angle_gamma   90.00
#
_symmetry.space_group_name_H-M   'P 1'
#
loop_
_entity.id
_entity.type
_entity.pdbx_description
1 polymer ?
#
loop_
_entity_poly.entity_id
_entity_poly.type
_entity_poly.pdbx_seq_one_letter_code
_entity_poly.pdbx_strand_id
1 'polypeptide(L)'
;MSDDKQSYDISAACVKWWDDNLESQLKKKGCDQIEFSGGDSGSLSFHHSIPTSNGQFAFDYSFSDSSIEITCTDSPNILTYGEIFDYIEDMLPKCGC
;
A
#
# COMPACT_ATOMS: atom_id res chain seq x y z
N MET A 1 14.31 -15.41 -5.46
CA MET A 1 13.55 -14.29 -6.00
C MET A 1 12.57 -13.80 -4.95
N SER A 2 12.47 -12.51 -4.78
CA SER A 2 11.62 -11.94 -3.74
C SER A 2 10.24 -11.65 -4.30
N ASP A 3 9.19 -12.09 -3.58
CA ASP A 3 7.81 -11.78 -3.93
C ASP A 3 7.29 -10.56 -3.15
N ASP A 4 8.16 -9.91 -2.41
CA ASP A 4 7.78 -8.78 -1.55
C ASP A 4 7.63 -7.46 -2.31
N LYS A 5 7.85 -7.44 -3.61
CA LYS A 5 7.79 -6.25 -4.45
C LYS A 5 6.88 -6.49 -5.65
N GLN A 6 6.03 -5.52 -5.94
CA GLN A 6 5.14 -5.52 -7.10
C GLN A 6 5.15 -4.16 -7.76
N SER A 7 4.94 -4.15 -9.07
CA SER A 7 4.80 -2.92 -9.84
C SER A 7 3.44 -2.91 -10.53
N TYR A 8 2.85 -1.72 -10.62
CA TYR A 8 1.52 -1.54 -11.21
C TYR A 8 1.57 -0.39 -12.22
N ASP A 9 0.77 -0.47 -13.27
CA ASP A 9 0.71 0.54 -14.33
C ASP A 9 -0.08 1.78 -13.88
N ILE A 10 0.47 2.51 -12.93
CA ILE A 10 -0.15 3.70 -12.35
C ILE A 10 0.90 4.81 -12.38
N SER A 11 0.63 5.85 -13.15
CA SER A 11 1.62 6.89 -13.39
C SER A 11 1.74 7.87 -12.22
N ALA A 12 2.81 8.64 -12.22
CA ALA A 12 3.04 9.69 -11.24
C ALA A 12 1.96 10.78 -11.27
N ALA A 13 1.17 10.87 -12.34
CA ALA A 13 0.02 11.77 -12.39
C ALA A 13 -1.03 11.45 -11.32
N CYS A 14 -1.02 10.25 -10.77
CA CYS A 14 -1.94 9.81 -9.74
C CYS A 14 -1.45 10.07 -8.31
N VAL A 15 -0.29 10.66 -8.13
CA VAL A 15 0.26 10.94 -6.79
C VAL A 15 -0.71 11.77 -5.96
N LYS A 16 -1.35 12.77 -6.57
CA LYS A 16 -2.30 13.61 -5.82
C LYS A 16 -3.48 12.80 -5.30
N TRP A 17 -4.02 11.91 -6.11
CA TRP A 17 -5.10 11.03 -5.67
C TRP A 17 -4.64 10.14 -4.51
N TRP A 18 -3.44 9.59 -4.62
CA TRP A 18 -2.82 8.75 -3.61
C TRP A 18 -2.69 9.51 -2.29
N ASP A 19 -2.12 10.72 -2.34
CA ASP A 19 -1.94 11.55 -1.15
C ASP A 19 -3.26 11.94 -0.49
N ASP A 20 -4.29 12.22 -1.30
CA ASP A 20 -5.56 12.71 -0.80
C ASP A 20 -6.46 11.60 -0.28
N ASN A 21 -6.31 10.37 -0.77
CA ASN A 21 -7.32 9.31 -0.57
C ASN A 21 -6.82 8.07 0.14
N LEU A 22 -5.51 7.80 0.18
CA LEU A 22 -5.00 6.54 0.71
C LEU A 22 -5.41 6.31 2.16
N GLU A 23 -5.23 7.32 3.01
CA GLU A 23 -5.57 7.19 4.43
C GLU A 23 -7.05 6.91 4.62
N SER A 24 -7.91 7.59 3.86
CA SER A 24 -9.36 7.35 3.91
C SER A 24 -9.72 5.93 3.50
N GLN A 25 -9.05 5.41 2.47
CA GLN A 25 -9.28 4.03 2.02
C GLN A 25 -8.89 3.03 3.09
N LEU A 26 -7.75 3.25 3.74
CA LEU A 26 -7.31 2.39 4.83
C LEU A 26 -8.29 2.41 6.00
N LYS A 27 -8.79 3.59 6.37
CA LYS A 27 -9.76 3.71 7.44
C LYS A 27 -11.07 2.98 7.11
N LYS A 28 -11.50 3.03 5.87
CA LYS A 28 -12.70 2.31 5.42
C LYS A 28 -12.53 0.79 5.54
N LYS A 29 -11.30 0.30 5.44
CA LYS A 29 -11.01 -1.12 5.59
C LYS A 29 -10.81 -1.55 7.04
N GLY A 30 -10.91 -0.63 7.98
CA GLY A 30 -10.74 -0.93 9.41
C GLY A 30 -9.31 -0.81 9.89
N CYS A 31 -8.45 -0.15 9.15
CA CYS A 31 -7.07 0.07 9.56
C CYS A 31 -6.95 1.25 10.52
N ASP A 32 -5.96 1.18 11.40
CA ASP A 32 -5.65 2.27 12.33
C ASP A 32 -4.12 2.43 12.43
N GLN A 33 -3.66 3.36 13.26
CA GLN A 33 -2.24 3.66 13.44
C GLN A 33 -1.54 3.90 12.09
N ILE A 34 -2.20 4.65 11.21
CA ILE A 34 -1.74 4.87 9.85
C ILE A 34 -0.65 5.93 9.84
N GLU A 35 0.50 5.60 9.25
CA GLU A 35 1.59 6.53 9.00
C GLU A 35 1.88 6.52 7.51
N PHE A 36 1.83 7.67 6.87
CA PHE A 36 1.95 7.80 5.43
C PHE A 36 2.71 9.09 5.11
N SER A 37 3.86 8.94 4.47
CA SER A 37 4.72 10.09 4.17
C SER A 37 4.20 10.95 3.02
N GLY A 38 3.47 10.37 2.07
CA GLY A 38 2.96 11.08 0.91
C GLY A 38 4.02 11.35 -0.13
N GLY A 39 3.61 11.99 -1.24
CA GLY A 39 4.51 12.33 -2.33
C GLY A 39 4.72 11.21 -3.33
N ASP A 40 5.71 11.38 -4.21
CA ASP A 40 5.99 10.44 -5.29
C ASP A 40 6.83 9.24 -4.83
N SER A 41 7.39 9.28 -3.64
CA SER A 41 8.06 8.13 -3.03
C SER A 41 8.04 8.29 -1.53
N GLY A 42 8.05 7.18 -0.80
CA GLY A 42 8.05 7.22 0.64
C GLY A 42 7.63 5.90 1.25
N SER A 43 7.04 5.99 2.42
CA SER A 43 6.64 4.80 3.17
C SER A 43 5.21 4.92 3.67
N LEU A 44 4.61 3.75 3.91
CA LEU A 44 3.26 3.60 4.41
C LEU A 44 3.27 2.49 5.44
N SER A 45 2.72 2.74 6.62
CA SER A 45 2.49 1.68 7.60
C SER A 45 1.12 1.84 8.23
N PHE A 46 0.55 0.73 8.65
CA PHE A 46 -0.76 0.73 9.30
C PHE A 46 -0.96 -0.57 10.06
N HIS A 47 -1.93 -0.55 10.95
CA HIS A 47 -2.38 -1.72 11.69
C HIS A 47 -3.78 -2.10 11.23
N HIS A 48 -3.97 -3.37 10.90
CA HIS A 48 -5.27 -3.92 10.58
C HIS A 48 -5.52 -5.11 11.50
N SER A 49 -6.61 -5.06 12.25
CA SER A 49 -6.92 -6.10 13.23
C SER A 49 -7.23 -7.41 12.53
N ILE A 50 -6.43 -8.45 12.83
CA ILE A 50 -6.70 -9.80 12.38
C ILE A 50 -6.81 -10.69 13.62
N PRO A 51 -7.79 -11.62 13.65
CA PRO A 51 -8.10 -12.37 14.88
C PRO A 51 -6.94 -13.18 15.45
N THR A 52 -6.01 -13.62 14.62
CA THR A 52 -4.99 -14.58 15.06
C THR A 52 -3.58 -14.06 15.03
N SER A 53 -3.39 -12.76 14.69
CA SER A 53 -2.03 -12.23 14.54
C SER A 53 -2.01 -10.73 14.76
N ASN A 54 -0.81 -10.20 14.99
CA ASN A 54 -0.57 -8.77 14.96
C ASN A 54 -0.66 -8.30 13.51
N GLY A 55 -1.61 -7.46 13.21
CA GLY A 55 -1.90 -6.99 11.86
C GLY A 55 -1.07 -5.80 11.41
N GLN A 56 0.19 -5.74 11.78
CA GLN A 56 1.06 -4.63 11.38
C GLN A 56 1.56 -4.82 9.97
N PHE A 57 1.37 -3.81 9.13
CA PHE A 57 1.83 -3.78 7.75
C PHE A 57 2.71 -2.57 7.52
N ALA A 58 3.75 -2.72 6.71
CA ALA A 58 4.60 -1.61 6.30
C ALA A 58 5.06 -1.83 4.86
N PHE A 59 5.08 -0.74 4.10
CA PHE A 59 5.45 -0.77 2.69
C PHE A 59 6.29 0.46 2.35
N ASP A 60 7.20 0.28 1.40
CA ASP A 60 7.83 1.41 0.72
C ASP A 60 7.21 1.51 -0.67
N TYR A 61 7.06 2.71 -1.19
CA TYR A 61 6.51 2.91 -2.53
C TYR A 61 7.30 3.97 -3.29
N SER A 62 7.26 3.87 -4.61
CA SER A 62 7.88 4.84 -5.50
C SER A 62 7.11 4.92 -6.80
N PHE A 63 6.69 6.12 -7.17
CA PHE A 63 6.09 6.37 -8.48
C PHE A 63 7.17 6.68 -9.49
N SER A 64 6.99 6.17 -10.70
CA SER A 64 7.75 6.60 -11.88
C SER A 64 6.76 7.21 -12.88
N ASP A 65 7.23 7.55 -14.07
CA ASP A 65 6.38 8.17 -15.08
C ASP A 65 5.17 7.31 -15.46
N SER A 66 5.32 6.00 -15.41
CA SER A 66 4.29 5.08 -15.90
C SER A 66 3.88 4.00 -14.91
N SER A 67 4.49 3.95 -13.74
CA SER A 67 4.20 2.87 -12.79
C SER A 67 4.43 3.30 -11.35
N ILE A 68 3.85 2.51 -10.43
CA ILE A 68 4.19 2.57 -9.01
C ILE A 68 4.83 1.23 -8.62
N GLU A 69 5.91 1.29 -7.88
CA GLU A 69 6.55 0.11 -7.31
C GLU A 69 6.31 0.08 -5.81
N ILE A 70 5.81 -1.03 -5.29
CA ILE A 70 5.50 -1.18 -3.88
C ILE A 70 6.25 -2.38 -3.33
N THR A 71 6.98 -2.16 -2.23
CA THR A 71 7.73 -3.20 -1.53
C THR A 71 7.16 -3.39 -0.14
N CYS A 72 6.79 -4.62 0.21
CA CYS A 72 6.34 -4.96 1.55
C CYS A 72 7.56 -5.13 2.45
N THR A 73 7.66 -4.29 3.49
CA THR A 73 8.78 -4.32 4.43
C THR A 73 8.42 -5.00 5.75
N ASP A 74 7.12 -5.10 6.06
CA ASP A 74 6.66 -5.80 7.25
C ASP A 74 5.22 -6.27 7.03
N SER A 75 4.91 -7.45 7.51
CA SER A 75 3.57 -8.02 7.38
C SER A 75 3.38 -9.17 8.36
N PRO A 76 2.11 -9.56 8.66
CA PRO A 76 1.85 -10.73 9.48
C PRO A 76 2.33 -12.02 8.81
N ASN A 77 2.93 -12.90 9.59
CA ASN A 77 3.51 -14.15 9.09
C ASN A 77 2.47 -15.13 8.54
N ILE A 78 1.21 -14.97 8.92
CA ILE A 78 0.14 -15.86 8.47
C ILE A 78 -0.35 -15.57 7.06
N LEU A 79 0.08 -14.43 6.48
CA LEU A 79 -0.34 -14.02 5.15
C LEU A 79 0.78 -14.26 4.15
N THR A 80 0.41 -14.67 2.93
CA THR A 80 1.34 -14.74 1.81
C THR A 80 1.45 -13.36 1.17
N TYR A 81 2.53 -13.12 0.43
CA TYR A 81 2.66 -11.86 -0.31
C TYR A 81 1.56 -11.69 -1.35
N GLY A 82 1.09 -12.79 -1.94
CA GLY A 82 -0.05 -12.73 -2.86
C GLY A 82 -1.30 -12.17 -2.21
N GLU A 83 -1.62 -12.63 -1.01
CA GLU A 83 -2.77 -12.12 -0.25
C GLU A 83 -2.60 -10.66 0.14
N ILE A 84 -1.38 -10.28 0.55
CA ILE A 84 -1.08 -8.91 0.95
C ILE A 84 -1.24 -7.96 -0.23
N PHE A 85 -0.73 -8.30 -1.40
CA PHE A 85 -0.83 -7.45 -2.58
C PHE A 85 -2.23 -7.42 -3.18
N ASP A 86 -3.02 -8.49 -3.04
CA ASP A 86 -4.43 -8.46 -3.40
C ASP A 86 -5.18 -7.41 -2.57
N TYR A 87 -4.85 -7.32 -1.28
CA TYR A 87 -5.41 -6.31 -0.39
C TYR A 87 -4.99 -4.90 -0.82
N ILE A 88 -3.71 -4.73 -1.15
CA ILE A 88 -3.16 -3.44 -1.56
C ILE A 88 -3.76 -2.98 -2.89
N GLU A 89 -4.03 -3.88 -3.83
CA GLU A 89 -4.61 -3.53 -5.12
C GLU A 89 -5.94 -2.79 -4.98
N ASP A 90 -6.72 -3.10 -3.96
CA ASP A 90 -8.00 -2.42 -3.71
C ASP A 90 -7.81 -0.95 -3.31
N MET A 91 -6.61 -0.59 -2.90
CA MET A 91 -6.32 0.76 -2.40
C MET A 91 -5.50 1.59 -3.38
N LEU A 92 -5.13 1.03 -4.52
CA LEU A 92 -4.31 1.75 -5.49
C LEU A 92 -5.05 2.92 -6.13
N PRO A 93 -4.33 3.95 -6.57
CA PRO A 93 -4.95 5.11 -7.21
C PRO A 93 -5.82 4.72 -8.39
N LYS A 94 -7.00 5.35 -8.48
CA LYS A 94 -7.99 5.10 -9.54
C LYS A 94 -8.27 6.39 -10.28
N CYS A 95 -7.24 7.10 -10.63
CA CYS A 95 -7.34 8.42 -11.23
C CYS A 95 -7.51 8.38 -12.71
N GLY A 96 -7.86 7.43 -13.37
CA GLY A 96 -8.17 7.41 -14.80
C GLY A 96 -7.02 7.88 -15.69
N CYS A 97 -5.82 7.58 -15.30
CA CYS A 97 -4.65 7.96 -16.10
C CYS A 97 -4.47 7.07 -17.32
#